data_d731004f514f3b7f726e166a6ef5a895
#
_entry.id   d731004f514f3b7f726e166a6ef5a895
#
_cell.length_a   1.000
_cell.length_b   1.000
_cell.length_c   1.000
_cell.angle_alpha   90.00
_cell.angle_beta   90.00
_cell.angle_gamma   90.00
#
_symmetry.space_group_name_H-M   'P 1'
#
loop_
_entity.id
_entity.type
_entity.pdbx_description
1 polymer ?
#
loop_
_entity_poly.entity_id
_entity_poly.type
_entity_poly.pdbx_seq_one_letter_code
_entity_poly.pdbx_strand_id
1 'polypeptide(L)'
;MKATKHRFWLCALLVCMVLSVFAGITAPPAMAANISSTDWMETVPDETKLSNMSIPGTHDSCTQYVDMRYIFQCQDASVATQLIYGYRYLDMRLVLEQKHDQQTLVLKHSIARCKTSNSPFAGTLTLDDVLRDVSAFLDAHPTETVILCMKAENSKDDVAEIQKVLYETIGKDPERWYLKNEIPTLGEV
;
A
#
# COMPACT_ATOMS: atom_id res chain seq x y z
N MET A 1 -5.87 72.27 15.77
CA MET A 1 -5.35 71.15 16.62
C MET A 1 -6.34 70.01 16.84
N LYS A 2 -7.37 69.76 16.01
CA LYS A 2 -8.34 68.64 16.20
C LYS A 2 -8.11 67.44 15.28
N ALA A 3 -7.31 67.55 14.21
CA ALA A 3 -7.12 66.47 13.25
C ALA A 3 -6.12 65.37 13.68
N THR A 4 -5.21 65.65 14.61
CA THR A 4 -4.14 64.72 15.03
C THR A 4 -4.64 63.66 16.01
N LYS A 5 -5.67 63.93 16.81
CA LYS A 5 -6.22 62.95 17.76
C LYS A 5 -7.01 61.80 17.08
N HIS A 6 -7.73 62.10 16.01
CA HIS A 6 -8.49 61.06 15.29
C HIS A 6 -7.61 60.09 14.53
N ARG A 7 -6.45 60.51 14.03
CA ARG A 7 -5.51 59.64 13.35
C ARG A 7 -4.83 58.65 14.31
N PHE A 8 -4.57 59.06 15.54
CA PHE A 8 -3.98 58.20 16.56
C PHE A 8 -4.93 57.09 16.99
N TRP A 9 -6.21 57.39 17.12
CA TRP A 9 -7.23 56.40 17.48
C TRP A 9 -7.51 55.41 16.34
N LEU A 10 -7.50 55.85 15.08
CA LEU A 10 -7.62 54.94 13.92
C LEU A 10 -6.45 53.96 13.81
N CYS A 11 -5.22 54.42 14.04
CA CYS A 11 -4.05 53.53 14.03
C CYS A 11 -4.07 52.52 15.19
N ALA A 12 -4.50 52.96 16.38
CA ALA A 12 -4.64 52.05 17.53
C ALA A 12 -5.71 50.96 17.31
N LEU A 13 -6.85 51.32 16.71
CA LEU A 13 -7.91 50.38 16.33
C LEU A 13 -7.48 49.40 15.24
N LEU A 14 -6.74 49.86 14.23
CA LEU A 14 -6.19 48.99 13.20
C LEU A 14 -5.14 48.02 13.74
N VAL A 15 -4.27 48.45 14.63
CA VAL A 15 -3.27 47.59 15.29
C VAL A 15 -3.95 46.56 16.19
N CYS A 16 -5.00 46.95 16.95
CA CYS A 16 -5.76 45.97 17.74
C CYS A 16 -6.54 44.96 16.87
N MET A 17 -7.09 45.37 15.70
CA MET A 17 -7.75 44.46 14.77
C MET A 17 -6.75 43.47 14.13
N VAL A 18 -5.56 43.91 13.79
CA VAL A 18 -4.51 43.03 13.24
C VAL A 18 -4.00 42.06 14.31
N LEU A 19 -3.84 42.50 15.55
CA LEU A 19 -3.45 41.64 16.65
C LEU A 19 -4.51 40.61 17.04
N SER A 20 -5.80 40.93 16.93
CA SER A 20 -6.89 39.99 17.19
C SER A 20 -7.06 38.94 16.09
N VAL A 21 -6.69 39.22 14.85
CA VAL A 21 -6.68 38.25 13.75
C VAL A 21 -5.55 37.22 13.94
N PHE A 22 -4.42 37.62 14.53
CA PHE A 22 -3.31 36.67 14.82
C PHE A 22 -3.51 35.87 16.12
N ALA A 23 -4.34 36.32 17.06
CA ALA A 23 -4.60 35.58 18.30
C ALA A 23 -5.60 34.40 18.14
N GLY A 24 -6.24 34.27 16.99
CA GLY A 24 -7.25 33.26 16.70
C GLY A 24 -6.78 31.99 15.96
N ILE A 25 -5.51 31.90 15.59
CA ILE A 25 -4.99 30.75 14.82
C ILE A 25 -3.82 30.09 15.58
N THR A 26 -4.00 29.81 16.84
CA THR A 26 -3.28 28.73 17.48
C THR A 26 -4.22 27.53 17.48
N ALA A 27 -4.34 26.85 16.32
CA ALA A 27 -4.72 25.45 16.38
C ALA A 27 -3.75 24.78 17.38
N PRO A 28 -4.25 24.05 18.39
CA PRO A 28 -3.36 23.28 19.24
C PRO A 28 -2.49 22.45 18.28
N PRO A 29 -1.17 22.30 18.56
CA PRO A 29 -0.37 21.39 17.76
C PRO A 29 -1.13 20.07 17.78
N ALA A 30 -1.58 19.61 16.61
CA ALA A 30 -2.05 18.26 16.47
C ALA A 30 -0.88 17.43 17.01
N MET A 31 -1.04 16.86 18.20
CA MET A 31 -0.14 15.83 18.68
C MET A 31 -0.22 14.77 17.58
N ALA A 32 0.81 14.68 16.74
CA ALA A 32 0.96 13.56 15.86
C ALA A 32 1.00 12.37 16.81
N ALA A 33 -0.12 11.65 16.89
CA ALA A 33 -0.10 10.33 17.50
C ALA A 33 1.05 9.61 16.81
N ASN A 34 1.94 8.96 17.58
CA ASN A 34 2.94 8.06 17.00
C ASN A 34 2.17 6.88 16.43
N ILE A 35 1.63 7.06 15.23
CA ILE A 35 0.95 6.00 14.49
C ILE A 35 2.06 5.06 14.03
N SER A 36 2.00 3.80 14.49
CA SER A 36 2.88 2.76 14.00
C SER A 36 2.68 2.60 12.49
N SER A 37 3.76 2.47 11.72
CA SER A 37 3.64 2.15 10.29
C SER A 37 3.06 0.76 10.05
N THR A 38 3.21 -0.12 11.04
CA THR A 38 2.71 -1.51 10.97
C THR A 38 1.24 -1.65 11.31
N ASP A 39 0.65 -0.69 12.07
CA ASP A 39 -0.71 -0.80 12.61
C ASP A 39 -1.48 0.52 12.41
N TRP A 40 -1.24 1.18 11.27
CA TRP A 40 -1.84 2.51 11.06
C TRP A 40 -3.34 2.46 10.78
N MET A 41 -3.87 1.33 10.30
CA MET A 41 -5.31 1.16 10.08
C MET A 41 -6.09 1.05 11.39
N GLU A 42 -5.47 0.65 12.51
CA GLU A 42 -6.09 0.62 13.84
C GLU A 42 -6.72 1.97 14.24
N THR A 43 -6.19 3.07 13.70
CA THR A 43 -6.70 4.43 14.00
C THR A 43 -7.85 4.87 13.09
N VAL A 44 -8.22 4.06 12.10
CA VAL A 44 -9.26 4.36 11.12
C VAL A 44 -10.57 3.69 11.57
N PRO A 45 -11.71 4.42 11.58
CA PRO A 45 -12.99 3.81 11.94
C PRO A 45 -13.40 2.67 11.00
N ASP A 46 -13.95 1.58 11.55
CA ASP A 46 -14.36 0.38 10.83
C ASP A 46 -15.39 0.66 9.71
N GLU A 47 -16.22 1.69 9.85
CA GLU A 47 -17.23 2.10 8.86
C GLU A 47 -16.63 2.81 7.65
N THR A 48 -15.33 3.11 7.68
CA THR A 48 -14.65 3.81 6.59
C THR A 48 -14.53 2.90 5.38
N LYS A 49 -15.13 3.31 4.25
CA LYS A 49 -14.94 2.59 2.99
C LYS A 49 -13.49 2.67 2.52
N LEU A 50 -12.94 1.59 2.01
CA LEU A 50 -11.57 1.58 1.46
C LEU A 50 -11.38 2.64 0.35
N SER A 51 -12.45 2.96 -0.41
CA SER A 51 -12.43 4.05 -1.41
C SER A 51 -12.25 5.45 -0.84
N ASN A 52 -12.48 5.65 0.45
CA ASN A 52 -12.34 6.93 1.14
C ASN A 52 -11.00 7.05 1.88
N MET A 53 -10.15 6.05 1.76
CA MET A 53 -8.82 6.02 2.37
C MET A 53 -7.73 6.36 1.34
N SER A 54 -6.66 6.99 1.82
CA SER A 54 -5.41 7.13 1.05
C SER A 54 -4.47 6.01 1.45
N ILE A 55 -4.51 4.91 0.67
CA ILE A 55 -3.74 3.70 0.97
C ILE A 55 -2.41 3.76 0.24
N PRO A 56 -1.26 3.79 0.94
CA PRO A 56 0.04 3.78 0.31
C PRO A 56 0.29 2.45 -0.41
N GLY A 57 0.85 2.53 -1.61
CA GLY A 57 1.11 1.36 -2.43
C GLY A 57 2.44 1.43 -3.19
N THR A 58 2.83 0.31 -3.78
CA THR A 58 4.06 0.19 -4.55
C THR A 58 3.78 -0.37 -5.95
N HIS A 59 4.51 0.12 -6.93
CA HIS A 59 4.49 -0.39 -8.31
C HIS A 59 5.46 -1.55 -8.45
N ASP A 60 5.05 -2.62 -9.15
CA ASP A 60 5.87 -3.83 -9.34
C ASP A 60 6.50 -4.30 -8.02
N SER A 61 5.65 -4.53 -7.02
CA SER A 61 6.02 -4.69 -5.60
C SER A 61 7.05 -5.80 -5.34
N CYS A 62 7.17 -6.76 -6.24
CA CYS A 62 8.01 -7.95 -6.07
C CYS A 62 9.42 -7.83 -6.68
N THR A 63 9.85 -6.65 -7.13
CA THR A 63 11.07 -6.47 -7.94
C THR A 63 12.35 -6.23 -7.16
N GLN A 64 12.38 -6.46 -5.84
CA GLN A 64 13.59 -6.26 -5.01
C GLN A 64 14.82 -6.99 -5.58
N TYR A 65 14.65 -8.25 -5.96
CA TYR A 65 15.70 -9.09 -6.53
C TYR A 65 15.32 -9.54 -7.95
N VAL A 66 15.17 -8.59 -8.85
CA VAL A 66 14.80 -8.87 -10.24
C VAL A 66 16.03 -9.07 -11.13
N ASP A 67 15.91 -9.92 -12.14
CA ASP A 67 16.93 -10.03 -13.18
C ASP A 67 17.10 -8.69 -13.90
N MET A 68 18.30 -8.39 -14.39
CA MET A 68 18.63 -7.12 -15.06
C MET A 68 18.16 -5.89 -14.24
N ARG A 69 18.49 -5.88 -12.94
CA ARG A 69 18.02 -4.91 -11.94
C ARG A 69 18.06 -3.44 -12.39
N TYR A 70 19.08 -3.04 -13.12
CA TYR A 70 19.25 -1.65 -13.57
C TYR A 70 18.17 -1.18 -14.58
N ILE A 71 17.38 -2.12 -15.12
CA ILE A 71 16.31 -1.85 -16.07
C ILE A 71 14.94 -2.10 -15.43
N PHE A 72 14.80 -3.17 -14.64
CA PHE A 72 13.50 -3.70 -14.20
C PHE A 72 13.24 -3.58 -12.70
N GLN A 73 14.18 -3.09 -11.90
CA GLN A 73 13.96 -2.93 -10.47
C GLN A 73 13.13 -1.68 -10.18
N CYS A 74 11.94 -1.86 -9.61
CA CYS A 74 11.05 -0.80 -9.15
C CYS A 74 11.08 -0.64 -7.63
N GLN A 75 11.45 -1.70 -6.90
CA GLN A 75 11.49 -1.71 -5.44
C GLN A 75 12.84 -2.22 -4.93
N ASP A 76 13.35 -1.64 -3.86
CA ASP A 76 14.56 -2.05 -3.16
C ASP A 76 14.30 -2.83 -1.85
N ALA A 77 13.02 -2.89 -1.44
CA ALA A 77 12.54 -3.61 -0.26
C ALA A 77 11.71 -4.84 -0.65
N SER A 78 11.81 -5.92 0.16
CA SER A 78 10.93 -7.09 0.03
C SER A 78 9.48 -6.72 0.34
N VAL A 79 8.52 -7.54 -0.10
CA VAL A 79 7.11 -7.37 0.24
C VAL A 79 6.93 -7.30 1.77
N ALA A 80 7.53 -8.21 2.52
CA ALA A 80 7.49 -8.18 3.98
C ALA A 80 7.99 -6.84 4.56
N THR A 81 9.09 -6.30 4.02
CA THR A 81 9.64 -4.99 4.44
C THR A 81 8.71 -3.84 4.04
N GLN A 82 8.10 -3.89 2.86
CA GLN A 82 7.15 -2.87 2.41
C GLN A 82 5.92 -2.81 3.34
N LEU A 83 5.42 -3.96 3.80
CA LEU A 83 4.32 -4.03 4.77
C LEU A 83 4.71 -3.39 6.11
N ILE A 84 5.92 -3.64 6.62
CA ILE A 84 6.47 -2.98 7.82
C ILE A 84 6.57 -1.45 7.63
N TYR A 85 6.89 -0.99 6.42
CA TYR A 85 6.94 0.44 6.09
C TYR A 85 5.57 1.10 5.95
N GLY A 86 4.47 0.32 6.02
CA GLY A 86 3.10 0.82 5.98
C GLY A 86 2.42 0.75 4.61
N TYR A 87 3.06 0.17 3.60
CA TYR A 87 2.41 -0.07 2.30
C TYR A 87 1.35 -1.16 2.44
N ARG A 88 0.17 -0.94 1.85
CA ARG A 88 -0.98 -1.86 1.90
C ARG A 88 -1.62 -2.12 0.54
N TYR A 89 -1.11 -1.52 -0.53
CA TYR A 89 -1.49 -1.80 -1.90
C TYR A 89 -0.28 -2.31 -2.66
N LEU A 90 -0.32 -3.57 -3.09
CA LEU A 90 0.77 -4.26 -3.78
C LEU A 90 0.39 -4.55 -5.23
N ASP A 91 1.17 -4.01 -6.19
CA ASP A 91 1.04 -4.31 -7.62
C ASP A 91 1.87 -5.55 -7.96
N MET A 92 1.17 -6.66 -8.26
CA MET A 92 1.78 -7.96 -8.51
C MET A 92 1.55 -8.41 -9.96
N ARG A 93 2.64 -8.74 -10.64
CA ARG A 93 2.63 -9.13 -12.06
C ARG A 93 2.86 -10.62 -12.20
N LEU A 94 1.81 -11.33 -12.59
CA LEU A 94 1.75 -12.78 -12.60
C LEU A 94 2.03 -13.35 -13.99
N VAL A 95 2.83 -14.41 -14.02
CA VAL A 95 3.06 -15.26 -15.19
C VAL A 95 2.84 -16.70 -14.78
N LEU A 96 2.15 -17.48 -15.62
CA LEU A 96 1.98 -18.91 -15.41
C LEU A 96 3.20 -19.66 -15.92
N GLU A 97 3.87 -20.40 -15.05
CA GLU A 97 4.97 -21.31 -15.43
C GLU A 97 4.58 -22.76 -15.17
N GLN A 98 4.89 -23.62 -16.14
CA GLN A 98 4.77 -25.07 -15.98
C GLN A 98 6.08 -25.62 -15.46
N LYS A 99 6.06 -26.31 -14.33
CA LYS A 99 7.22 -26.94 -13.73
C LYS A 99 6.88 -28.35 -13.25
N HIS A 100 7.46 -29.37 -13.87
CA HIS A 100 7.26 -30.79 -13.49
C HIS A 100 5.78 -31.15 -13.29
N ASP A 101 4.96 -30.98 -14.30
CA ASP A 101 3.51 -31.25 -14.29
C ASP A 101 2.68 -30.41 -13.31
N GLN A 102 3.27 -29.42 -12.65
CA GLN A 102 2.58 -28.43 -11.83
C GLN A 102 2.60 -27.06 -12.48
N GLN A 103 1.45 -26.42 -12.50
CA GLN A 103 1.31 -25.02 -12.86
C GLN A 103 1.56 -24.15 -11.63
N THR A 104 2.38 -23.11 -11.78
CA THR A 104 2.75 -22.21 -10.69
C THR A 104 2.70 -20.77 -11.18
N LEU A 105 2.09 -19.90 -10.38
CA LEU A 105 2.13 -18.46 -10.61
C LEU A 105 3.43 -17.89 -10.06
N VAL A 106 4.21 -17.28 -10.93
CA VAL A 106 5.48 -16.63 -10.61
C VAL A 106 5.38 -15.12 -10.85
N LEU A 107 6.27 -14.36 -10.20
CA LEU A 107 6.33 -12.91 -10.33
C LEU A 107 7.39 -12.52 -11.35
N LYS A 108 7.02 -11.64 -12.28
CA LYS A 108 7.94 -11.08 -13.29
C LYS A 108 7.66 -9.60 -13.51
N HIS A 109 8.65 -8.90 -14.02
CA HIS A 109 8.49 -7.60 -14.63
C HIS A 109 8.91 -7.72 -16.09
N SER A 110 7.96 -7.75 -17.01
CA SER A 110 8.19 -8.05 -18.43
C SER A 110 8.90 -9.41 -18.61
N ILE A 111 10.10 -9.42 -19.16
CA ILE A 111 10.92 -10.62 -19.37
C ILE A 111 11.76 -11.00 -18.13
N ALA A 112 11.89 -10.10 -17.16
CA ALA A 112 12.77 -10.26 -16.02
C ALA A 112 12.08 -11.00 -14.87
N ARG A 113 12.72 -12.05 -14.35
CA ARG A 113 12.20 -12.82 -13.21
C ARG A 113 12.41 -12.05 -11.92
N CYS A 114 11.38 -11.96 -11.10
CA CYS A 114 11.56 -11.64 -9.68
C CYS A 114 12.12 -12.87 -8.97
N LYS A 115 13.12 -12.68 -8.12
CA LYS A 115 13.85 -13.78 -7.46
C LYS A 115 13.66 -13.76 -5.95
N THR A 116 13.87 -14.92 -5.35
CA THR A 116 13.78 -15.06 -3.87
C THR A 116 14.95 -14.43 -3.12
N SER A 117 16.07 -14.16 -3.80
CA SER A 117 17.25 -13.49 -3.20
C SER A 117 18.14 -12.88 -4.27
N ASN A 118 19.20 -12.17 -3.84
CA ASN A 118 20.21 -11.61 -4.74
C ASN A 118 21.24 -12.65 -5.25
N SER A 119 21.07 -13.92 -4.89
CA SER A 119 21.95 -14.99 -5.37
C SER A 119 21.79 -15.22 -6.88
N PRO A 120 22.85 -15.51 -7.64
CA PRO A 120 22.73 -15.92 -9.04
C PRO A 120 21.99 -17.26 -9.21
N PHE A 121 21.93 -18.08 -8.15
CA PHE A 121 21.23 -19.37 -8.13
C PHE A 121 19.84 -19.28 -7.47
N ALA A 122 19.36 -18.09 -7.15
CA ALA A 122 18.04 -17.91 -6.55
C ALA A 122 16.92 -18.38 -7.48
N GLY A 123 15.93 -19.03 -6.90
CA GLY A 123 14.70 -19.41 -7.61
C GLY A 123 13.86 -18.21 -8.01
N THR A 124 12.94 -18.41 -8.95
CA THR A 124 11.90 -17.43 -9.26
C THR A 124 10.95 -17.29 -8.06
N LEU A 125 10.61 -16.07 -7.70
CA LEU A 125 9.65 -15.77 -6.64
C LEU A 125 8.25 -16.21 -7.10
N THR A 126 7.56 -16.99 -6.28
CA THR A 126 6.22 -17.49 -6.56
C THR A 126 5.14 -16.65 -5.85
N LEU A 127 3.91 -16.76 -6.32
CA LEU A 127 2.77 -16.16 -5.60
C LEU A 127 2.64 -16.73 -4.19
N ASP A 128 2.81 -18.05 -4.01
CA ASP A 128 2.77 -18.70 -2.69
C ASP A 128 3.82 -18.11 -1.72
N ASP A 129 5.02 -17.74 -2.20
CA ASP A 129 6.04 -17.08 -1.38
C ASP A 129 5.57 -15.72 -0.89
N VAL A 130 4.97 -14.91 -1.78
CA VAL A 130 4.45 -13.59 -1.42
C VAL A 130 3.27 -13.70 -0.47
N LEU A 131 2.33 -14.60 -0.75
CA LEU A 131 1.16 -14.82 0.12
C LEU A 131 1.54 -15.29 1.52
N ARG A 132 2.60 -16.08 1.65
CA ARG A 132 3.15 -16.46 2.95
C ARG A 132 3.63 -15.24 3.74
N ASP A 133 4.35 -14.31 3.09
CA ASP A 133 4.85 -13.10 3.74
C ASP A 133 3.69 -12.15 4.13
N VAL A 134 2.68 -12.00 3.26
CA VAL A 134 1.47 -11.22 3.53
C VAL A 134 0.67 -11.83 4.69
N SER A 135 0.46 -13.15 4.67
CA SER A 135 -0.27 -13.85 5.73
C SER A 135 0.44 -13.73 7.08
N ALA A 136 1.76 -13.91 7.11
CA ALA A 136 2.54 -13.75 8.34
C ALA A 136 2.46 -12.33 8.91
N PHE A 137 2.41 -11.31 8.03
CA PHE A 137 2.20 -9.93 8.44
C PHE A 137 0.80 -9.74 9.04
N LEU A 138 -0.26 -10.17 8.35
CA LEU A 138 -1.64 -10.01 8.81
C LEU A 138 -1.93 -10.79 10.10
N ASP A 139 -1.30 -11.95 10.29
CA ASP A 139 -1.39 -12.71 11.56
C ASP A 139 -0.81 -11.94 12.75
N ALA A 140 0.23 -11.14 12.51
CA ALA A 140 0.87 -10.30 13.53
C ALA A 140 0.16 -8.94 13.73
N HIS A 141 -0.60 -8.48 12.73
CA HIS A 141 -1.24 -7.16 12.68
C HIS A 141 -2.72 -7.28 12.27
N PRO A 142 -3.59 -7.78 13.16
CA PRO A 142 -4.97 -8.16 12.84
C PRO A 142 -5.92 -6.98 12.55
N THR A 143 -5.48 -5.76 12.75
CA THR A 143 -6.24 -4.53 12.40
C THR A 143 -5.96 -4.05 10.97
N GLU A 144 -5.07 -4.73 10.28
CA GLU A 144 -4.60 -4.32 8.97
C GLU A 144 -5.21 -5.18 7.85
N THR A 145 -5.37 -4.58 6.67
CA THR A 145 -5.74 -5.27 5.44
C THR A 145 -4.77 -4.94 4.31
N VAL A 146 -4.64 -5.83 3.33
CA VAL A 146 -3.73 -5.65 2.19
C VAL A 146 -4.49 -5.84 0.88
N ILE A 147 -4.39 -4.86 0.00
CA ILE A 147 -4.95 -4.94 -1.35
C ILE A 147 -3.89 -5.53 -2.29
N LEU A 148 -4.19 -6.67 -2.88
CA LEU A 148 -3.35 -7.33 -3.87
C LEU A 148 -3.89 -7.07 -5.29
N CYS A 149 -3.27 -6.12 -6.00
CA CYS A 149 -3.58 -5.86 -7.40
C CYS A 149 -2.84 -6.84 -8.28
N MET A 150 -3.52 -7.89 -8.73
CA MET A 150 -2.92 -8.97 -9.51
C MET A 150 -3.22 -8.80 -11.00
N LYS A 151 -2.19 -8.81 -11.83
CA LYS A 151 -2.31 -8.64 -13.27
C LYS A 151 -1.45 -9.68 -14.02
N ALA A 152 -2.01 -10.27 -15.08
CA ALA A 152 -1.21 -11.04 -16.04
C ALA A 152 -0.18 -10.14 -16.71
N GLU A 153 1.12 -10.49 -16.64
CA GLU A 153 2.19 -9.63 -17.14
C GLU A 153 2.31 -9.71 -18.66
N ASN A 154 2.15 -10.88 -19.23
CA ASN A 154 2.29 -11.06 -20.67
C ASN A 154 0.93 -11.06 -21.36
N SER A 155 0.78 -10.30 -22.44
CA SER A 155 -0.45 -10.25 -23.25
C SER A 155 -0.75 -11.56 -24.01
N LYS A 156 0.20 -12.49 -24.05
CA LYS A 156 0.04 -13.79 -24.70
C LYS A 156 -0.36 -14.91 -23.77
N ASP A 157 -0.35 -14.66 -22.45
CA ASP A 157 -0.74 -15.65 -21.47
C ASP A 157 -2.25 -15.90 -21.55
N ASP A 158 -2.66 -17.13 -21.34
CA ASP A 158 -4.07 -17.47 -21.18
C ASP A 158 -4.56 -16.96 -19.82
N VAL A 159 -5.29 -15.86 -19.85
CA VAL A 159 -5.83 -15.21 -18.64
C VAL A 159 -6.79 -16.14 -17.89
N ALA A 160 -7.54 -16.98 -18.59
CA ALA A 160 -8.47 -17.92 -17.95
C ALA A 160 -7.70 -18.99 -17.16
N GLU A 161 -6.58 -19.48 -17.68
CA GLU A 161 -5.74 -20.45 -16.98
C GLU A 161 -5.01 -19.80 -15.79
N ILE A 162 -4.51 -18.56 -15.92
CA ILE A 162 -3.97 -17.79 -14.79
C ILE A 162 -5.04 -17.63 -13.69
N GLN A 163 -6.26 -17.25 -14.05
CA GLN A 163 -7.36 -17.10 -13.10
C GLN A 163 -7.68 -18.42 -12.39
N LYS A 164 -7.74 -19.53 -13.13
CA LYS A 164 -7.98 -20.84 -12.55
C LYS A 164 -6.92 -21.18 -11.48
N VAL A 165 -5.64 -21.10 -11.82
CA VAL A 165 -4.55 -21.39 -10.87
C VAL A 165 -4.54 -20.38 -9.70
N LEU A 166 -4.88 -19.10 -9.96
CA LEU A 166 -5.04 -18.11 -8.90
C LEU A 166 -6.15 -18.52 -7.92
N TYR A 167 -7.35 -18.87 -8.42
CA TYR A 167 -8.45 -19.31 -7.56
C TYR A 167 -8.13 -20.61 -6.80
N GLU A 168 -7.39 -21.53 -7.39
CA GLU A 168 -6.88 -22.72 -6.69
C GLU A 168 -5.89 -22.34 -5.57
N THR A 169 -5.07 -21.30 -5.80
CA THR A 169 -4.09 -20.83 -4.82
C THR A 169 -4.77 -20.14 -3.63
N ILE A 170 -5.66 -19.16 -3.89
CA ILE A 170 -6.36 -18.44 -2.83
C ILE A 170 -7.42 -19.29 -2.13
N GLY A 171 -7.98 -20.29 -2.82
CA GLY A 171 -8.94 -21.24 -2.26
C GLY A 171 -8.37 -22.17 -1.19
N LYS A 172 -7.05 -22.21 -0.98
CA LYS A 172 -6.41 -22.94 0.10
C LYS A 172 -6.76 -22.37 1.48
N ASP A 173 -7.05 -21.06 1.55
CA ASP A 173 -7.46 -20.36 2.77
C ASP A 173 -8.52 -19.28 2.44
N PRO A 174 -9.75 -19.68 2.11
CA PRO A 174 -10.78 -18.78 1.59
C PRO A 174 -11.22 -17.72 2.61
N GLU A 175 -11.09 -17.99 3.91
CA GLU A 175 -11.48 -17.06 4.98
C GLU A 175 -10.64 -15.77 5.00
N ARG A 176 -9.47 -15.79 4.37
CA ARG A 176 -8.55 -14.64 4.32
C ARG A 176 -8.86 -13.67 3.18
N TRP A 177 -9.86 -13.95 2.34
CA TRP A 177 -10.06 -13.22 1.11
C TRP A 177 -11.42 -12.53 1.05
N TYR A 178 -11.40 -11.22 0.82
CA TYR A 178 -12.58 -10.49 0.41
C TYR A 178 -12.68 -10.51 -1.13
N LEU A 179 -13.59 -11.31 -1.68
CA LEU A 179 -13.73 -11.54 -3.14
C LEU A 179 -15.06 -11.02 -3.69
N LYS A 180 -15.82 -10.23 -2.93
CA LYS A 180 -17.08 -9.65 -3.41
C LYS A 180 -16.81 -8.53 -4.40
N ASN A 181 -17.70 -8.37 -5.39
CA ASN A 181 -17.61 -7.31 -6.39
C ASN A 181 -18.22 -5.99 -5.87
N GLU A 182 -17.74 -5.54 -4.73
CA GLU A 182 -18.10 -4.26 -4.10
C GLU A 182 -16.91 -3.72 -3.32
N ILE A 183 -16.93 -2.42 -3.00
CA ILE A 183 -15.87 -1.82 -2.19
C ILE A 183 -16.29 -1.93 -0.72
N PRO A 184 -15.56 -2.69 0.10
CA PRO A 184 -15.87 -2.89 1.51
C PRO A 184 -15.56 -1.66 2.37
N THR A 185 -16.08 -1.69 3.58
CA THR A 185 -15.54 -0.90 4.69
C THR A 185 -14.30 -1.59 5.28
N LEU A 186 -13.53 -0.87 6.09
CA LEU A 186 -12.33 -1.44 6.74
C LEU A 186 -12.70 -2.61 7.67
N GLY A 187 -13.80 -2.50 8.42
CA GLY A 187 -14.24 -3.55 9.34
C GLY A 187 -14.87 -4.79 8.66
N GLU A 188 -15.02 -4.79 7.33
CA GLU A 188 -15.48 -5.96 6.55
C GLU A 188 -14.33 -6.81 5.98
N VAL A 189 -13.07 -6.37 6.16
CA VAL A 189 -11.89 -6.99 5.55
C VAL A 189 -10.79 -7.28 6.54
#